data_c9bc6bcb318d11ad0a02ee08dd1b5224
#
_entry.id   c9bc6bcb318d11ad0a02ee08dd1b5224
#
_cell.length_a   1.000
_cell.length_b   1.000
_cell.length_c   1.000
_cell.angle_alpha   90.00
_cell.angle_beta   90.00
_cell.angle_gamma   90.00
#
_symmetry.space_group_name_H-M   'P 1'
#
loop_
_entity.id
_entity.type
_entity.pdbx_description
1 polymer ?
#
loop_
_entity_poly.entity_id
_entity_poly.type
_entity_poly.pdbx_seq_one_letter_code
_entity_poly.pdbx_strand_id
1 'polypeptide(L)'
;MADIEYMKKLAEQFVKGEIPFLEENDQFEFACDQCGKCCRNRGDILLSPLDIYHLSIAKGMTGREILAKYGDRYIGDHSKLPVVRLKYRQEADGQTTCYFLGRKDGRFFCRVHEHKPTVCRTYPLGKMQSMKKDEVPEGPVYPKYFLQEEDPHGDCTGIRRAHREHITQTVVDWIGGSYKKSVSDRYSVIFNEFTQAYHKEFDYSRFEKRANPVVFNIFFGMLENAMYGDYDDCKDDEEFLQKLQFNLAMCLELVKRTNKNPRFLLDVIERGELRLSSQDAV
;
A
#
# COMPACT_ATOMS: atom_id res chain seq x y z
N MET A 1 -7.44 9.65 -9.89
CA MET A 1 -6.35 10.42 -9.29
C MET A 1 -6.96 11.09 -8.08
N ALA A 2 -6.44 10.84 -6.86
CA ALA A 2 -6.81 11.69 -5.74
C ALA A 2 -6.51 13.11 -6.19
N ASP A 3 -7.47 14.01 -6.05
CA ASP A 3 -7.33 15.38 -6.50
C ASP A 3 -6.13 15.99 -5.79
N ILE A 4 -5.13 16.45 -6.54
CA ILE A 4 -3.93 17.10 -5.99
C ILE A 4 -4.35 18.29 -5.11
N GLU A 5 -5.44 18.93 -5.46
CA GLU A 5 -6.02 20.03 -4.71
C GLU A 5 -6.57 19.57 -3.36
N TYR A 6 -7.27 18.43 -3.32
CA TYR A 6 -7.68 17.79 -2.06
C TYR A 6 -6.50 17.46 -1.15
N MET A 7 -5.45 16.86 -1.69
CA MET A 7 -4.24 16.52 -0.91
C MET A 7 -3.51 17.76 -0.38
N LYS A 8 -3.47 18.85 -1.15
CA LYS A 8 -2.92 20.14 -0.70
C LYS A 8 -3.75 20.73 0.42
N LYS A 9 -5.08 20.80 0.24
CA LYS A 9 -6.02 21.27 1.28
C LYS A 9 -5.85 20.48 2.57
N LEU A 10 -5.79 19.15 2.47
CA LEU A 10 -5.58 18.26 3.61
C LEU A 10 -4.24 18.55 4.32
N ALA A 11 -3.16 18.68 3.57
CA ALA A 11 -1.84 19.01 4.13
C ALA A 11 -1.85 20.39 4.84
N GLU A 12 -2.50 21.41 4.27
CA GLU A 12 -2.64 22.71 4.90
C GLU A 12 -3.44 22.66 6.21
N GLN A 13 -4.52 21.88 6.23
CA GLN A 13 -5.34 21.68 7.43
C GLN A 13 -4.56 20.99 8.54
N PHE A 14 -3.71 19.99 8.19
CA PHE A 14 -2.81 19.36 9.17
C PHE A 14 -1.79 20.33 9.73
N VAL A 15 -1.15 21.13 8.88
CA VAL A 15 -0.17 22.14 9.33
C VAL A 15 -0.81 23.17 10.28
N LYS A 16 -2.06 23.53 10.04
CA LYS A 16 -2.84 24.46 10.89
C LYS A 16 -3.39 23.80 12.17
N GLY A 17 -3.30 22.46 12.29
CA GLY A 17 -3.89 21.71 13.41
C GLY A 17 -5.42 21.65 13.39
N GLU A 18 -6.03 21.87 12.22
CA GLU A 18 -7.49 21.85 12.04
C GLU A 18 -8.07 20.42 12.03
N ILE A 19 -7.25 19.41 11.72
CA ILE A 19 -7.67 18.01 11.73
C ILE A 19 -7.11 17.32 12.96
N PRO A 20 -7.96 16.88 13.89
CA PRO A 20 -7.52 16.15 15.06
C PRO A 20 -7.02 14.75 14.68
N PHE A 21 -5.94 14.33 15.31
CA PHE A 21 -5.55 12.92 15.29
C PHE A 21 -6.35 12.12 16.32
N LEU A 22 -6.65 10.89 15.95
CA LEU A 22 -7.37 9.94 16.78
C LEU A 22 -6.39 8.89 17.33
N GLU A 23 -6.45 8.67 18.62
CA GLU A 23 -5.78 7.55 19.30
C GLU A 23 -6.63 6.27 19.15
N GLU A 24 -6.10 5.13 19.55
CA GLU A 24 -6.73 3.83 19.29
C GLU A 24 -8.12 3.64 19.91
N ASN A 25 -8.35 4.26 21.06
CA ASN A 25 -9.63 4.18 21.78
C ASN A 25 -10.54 5.38 21.55
N ASP A 26 -10.10 6.35 20.73
CA ASP A 26 -10.95 7.48 20.39
C ASP A 26 -12.11 7.02 19.50
N GLN A 27 -13.27 7.64 19.76
CA GLN A 27 -14.49 7.35 19.04
C GLN A 27 -14.67 8.26 17.83
N PHE A 28 -15.20 7.72 16.76
CA PHE A 28 -15.64 8.47 15.58
C PHE A 28 -16.96 7.93 15.06
N GLU A 29 -17.71 8.76 14.35
CA GLU A 29 -19.02 8.42 13.82
C GLU A 29 -18.92 7.88 12.41
N PHE A 30 -19.19 6.58 12.26
CA PHE A 30 -19.27 5.93 10.95
C PHE A 30 -20.09 4.64 11.02
N ALA A 31 -20.97 4.42 10.03
CA ALA A 31 -21.74 3.20 9.87
C ALA A 31 -21.81 2.78 8.40
N CYS A 32 -21.08 1.73 8.02
CA CYS A 32 -21.03 1.25 6.65
C CYS A 32 -22.41 0.75 6.19
N ASP A 33 -22.94 1.31 5.09
CA ASP A 33 -24.20 0.91 4.47
C ASP A 33 -24.09 -0.33 3.57
N GLN A 34 -22.88 -0.85 3.37
CA GLN A 34 -22.61 -1.92 2.42
C GLN A 34 -23.15 -1.61 1.00
N CYS A 35 -23.13 -0.34 0.63
CA CYS A 35 -23.65 0.12 -0.67
C CYS A 35 -22.71 -0.19 -1.86
N GLY A 36 -21.47 -0.63 -1.58
CA GLY A 36 -20.48 -0.97 -2.59
C GLY A 36 -19.90 0.23 -3.37
N LYS A 37 -20.23 1.47 -3.03
CA LYS A 37 -19.75 2.66 -3.75
C LYS A 37 -18.23 2.80 -3.69
N CYS A 38 -17.61 2.55 -2.53
CA CYS A 38 -16.15 2.55 -2.35
C CYS A 38 -15.42 1.44 -3.13
N CYS A 39 -16.14 0.52 -3.76
CA CYS A 39 -15.61 -0.57 -4.59
C CYS A 39 -15.90 -0.38 -6.08
N ARG A 40 -16.47 0.75 -6.50
CA ARG A 40 -16.83 1.04 -7.88
C ARG A 40 -16.26 2.37 -8.34
N ASN A 41 -15.95 2.43 -9.64
CA ASN A 41 -15.42 3.64 -10.30
C ASN A 41 -14.18 4.23 -9.60
N ARG A 42 -13.34 3.33 -9.02
CA ARG A 42 -12.08 3.65 -8.39
C ARG A 42 -10.93 3.20 -9.28
N GLY A 43 -9.80 3.85 -9.19
CA GLY A 43 -8.57 3.50 -9.88
C GLY A 43 -7.33 3.86 -9.05
N ASP A 44 -7.55 4.09 -7.76
CA ASP A 44 -6.60 4.69 -6.83
C ASP A 44 -6.23 3.76 -5.66
N ILE A 45 -6.77 2.55 -5.61
CA ILE A 45 -6.47 1.60 -4.54
C ILE A 45 -5.08 0.99 -4.78
N LEU A 46 -4.11 1.46 -4.01
CA LEU A 46 -2.76 0.89 -3.99
C LEU A 46 -2.73 -0.31 -3.04
N LEU A 47 -2.06 -1.37 -3.49
CA LEU A 47 -1.81 -2.57 -2.71
C LEU A 47 -0.39 -2.52 -2.16
N SER A 48 -0.27 -2.61 -0.85
CA SER A 48 1.02 -2.73 -0.19
C SER A 48 1.54 -4.18 -0.23
N PRO A 49 2.83 -4.43 0.05
CA PRO A 49 3.34 -5.78 0.28
C PRO A 49 2.52 -6.59 1.29
N LEU A 50 2.09 -5.98 2.39
CA LEU A 50 1.21 -6.60 3.39
C LEU A 50 -0.15 -6.99 2.80
N ASP A 51 -0.71 -6.15 1.92
CA ASP A 51 -1.99 -6.45 1.27
C ASP A 51 -1.87 -7.63 0.29
N ILE A 52 -0.76 -7.72 -0.45
CA ILE A 52 -0.50 -8.86 -1.34
C ILE A 52 -0.36 -10.15 -0.54
N TYR A 53 0.38 -10.13 0.57
CA TYR A 53 0.50 -11.26 1.48
C TYR A 53 -0.87 -11.70 2.03
N HIS A 54 -1.67 -10.78 2.56
CA HIS A 54 -3.01 -11.11 3.07
C HIS A 54 -3.97 -11.60 1.98
N LEU A 55 -3.90 -11.06 0.77
CA LEU A 55 -4.69 -11.53 -0.36
C LEU A 55 -4.26 -12.92 -0.83
N SER A 56 -2.97 -13.27 -0.74
CA SER A 56 -2.48 -14.61 -1.06
C SER A 56 -3.10 -15.65 -0.14
N ILE A 57 -3.13 -15.39 1.16
CA ILE A 57 -3.80 -16.23 2.17
C ILE A 57 -5.29 -16.35 1.86
N ALA A 58 -5.99 -15.22 1.66
CA ALA A 58 -7.43 -15.19 1.41
C ALA A 58 -7.86 -15.95 0.15
N LYS A 59 -6.97 -16.06 -0.83
CA LYS A 59 -7.25 -16.66 -2.14
C LYS A 59 -6.64 -18.06 -2.31
N GLY A 60 -5.75 -18.49 -1.40
CA GLY A 60 -4.97 -19.71 -1.57
C GLY A 60 -4.11 -19.66 -2.84
N MET A 61 -3.52 -18.50 -3.11
CA MET A 61 -2.69 -18.22 -4.29
C MET A 61 -1.34 -17.70 -3.82
N THR A 62 -0.31 -17.85 -4.64
CA THR A 62 0.99 -17.21 -4.39
C THR A 62 0.91 -15.70 -4.56
N GLY A 63 1.81 -14.95 -3.92
CA GLY A 63 1.91 -13.50 -4.09
C GLY A 63 2.07 -13.10 -5.56
N ARG A 64 2.85 -13.87 -6.34
CA ARG A 64 3.02 -13.65 -7.79
C ARG A 64 1.72 -13.85 -8.58
N GLU A 65 0.92 -14.86 -8.25
CA GLU A 65 -0.39 -15.08 -8.87
C GLU A 65 -1.37 -13.95 -8.52
N ILE A 66 -1.34 -13.43 -7.28
CA ILE A 66 -2.12 -12.26 -6.87
C ILE A 66 -1.71 -11.03 -7.70
N LEU A 67 -0.41 -10.76 -7.82
CA LEU A 67 0.12 -9.65 -8.63
C LEU A 67 -0.33 -9.76 -10.09
N ALA A 68 -0.16 -10.92 -10.69
CA ALA A 68 -0.52 -11.15 -12.10
C ALA A 68 -2.02 -10.95 -12.35
N LYS A 69 -2.86 -11.46 -11.46
CA LYS A 69 -4.31 -11.48 -11.64
C LYS A 69 -5.00 -10.17 -11.24
N TYR A 70 -4.59 -9.57 -10.13
CA TYR A 70 -5.29 -8.46 -9.49
C TYR A 70 -4.48 -7.16 -9.42
N GLY A 71 -3.18 -7.20 -9.73
CA GLY A 71 -2.28 -6.06 -9.67
C GLY A 71 -1.99 -5.45 -11.03
N ASP A 72 -2.10 -4.13 -11.13
CA ASP A 72 -1.56 -3.31 -12.21
C ASP A 72 -0.25 -2.69 -11.69
N ARG A 73 0.89 -3.06 -12.28
CA ARG A 73 2.22 -2.78 -11.77
C ARG A 73 2.87 -1.65 -12.56
N TYR A 74 3.47 -0.71 -11.87
CA TYR A 74 4.17 0.40 -12.50
C TYR A 74 5.21 0.99 -11.53
N ILE A 75 6.08 1.87 -12.02
CA ILE A 75 6.98 2.64 -11.18
C ILE A 75 6.30 3.94 -10.80
N GLY A 76 6.17 4.19 -9.50
CA GLY A 76 5.52 5.38 -8.99
C GLY A 76 6.26 6.66 -9.37
N ASP A 77 5.53 7.66 -9.87
CA ASP A 77 6.13 8.92 -10.35
C ASP A 77 6.90 9.68 -9.27
N HIS A 78 6.43 9.63 -8.05
CA HIS A 78 7.08 10.30 -6.91
C HIS A 78 8.01 9.38 -6.13
N SER A 79 7.55 8.16 -5.81
CA SER A 79 8.33 7.22 -5.01
C SER A 79 9.52 6.62 -5.75
N LYS A 80 9.46 6.55 -7.10
CA LYS A 80 10.42 5.82 -7.92
C LYS A 80 10.64 4.37 -7.46
N LEU A 81 9.63 3.81 -6.82
CA LEU A 81 9.55 2.42 -6.38
C LEU A 81 8.51 1.65 -7.20
N PRO A 82 8.62 0.31 -7.30
CA PRO A 82 7.52 -0.51 -7.80
C PRO A 82 6.25 -0.27 -6.98
N VAL A 83 5.15 -0.01 -7.66
CA VAL A 83 3.83 0.23 -7.08
C VAL A 83 2.83 -0.72 -7.71
N VAL A 84 1.94 -1.25 -6.91
CA VAL A 84 0.86 -2.13 -7.35
C VAL A 84 -0.47 -1.45 -7.11
N ARG A 85 -1.25 -1.29 -8.17
CA ARG A 85 -2.62 -0.77 -8.11
C ARG A 85 -3.60 -1.92 -8.31
N LEU A 86 -4.68 -1.96 -7.54
CA LEU A 86 -5.72 -2.96 -7.69
C LEU A 86 -6.43 -2.81 -9.04
N LYS A 87 -6.48 -3.89 -9.82
CA LYS A 87 -7.26 -3.95 -11.05
C LYS A 87 -8.75 -3.96 -10.77
N TYR A 88 -9.52 -3.39 -11.70
CA TYR A 88 -10.99 -3.36 -11.67
C TYR A 88 -11.56 -4.05 -12.90
N ARG A 89 -12.71 -4.69 -12.74
CA ARG A 89 -13.46 -5.26 -13.86
C ARG A 89 -14.24 -4.16 -14.56
N GLN A 90 -14.27 -4.20 -15.88
CA GLN A 90 -15.22 -3.41 -16.66
C GLN A 90 -16.59 -4.11 -16.64
N GLU A 91 -17.63 -3.37 -16.31
CA GLU A 91 -19.01 -3.84 -16.37
C GLU A 91 -19.67 -3.40 -17.71
N ALA A 92 -20.76 -4.05 -18.08
CA ALA A 92 -21.44 -3.79 -19.35
C ALA A 92 -21.99 -2.36 -19.48
N ASP A 93 -22.25 -1.69 -18.37
CA ASP A 93 -22.74 -0.30 -18.30
C ASP A 93 -21.58 0.74 -18.35
N GLY A 94 -20.34 0.30 -18.58
CA GLY A 94 -19.16 1.14 -18.62
C GLY A 94 -18.57 1.48 -17.25
N GLN A 95 -19.18 1.03 -16.16
CA GLN A 95 -18.63 1.22 -14.82
C GLN A 95 -17.49 0.23 -14.55
N THR A 96 -16.62 0.61 -13.62
CA THR A 96 -15.56 -0.29 -13.13
C THR A 96 -15.90 -0.79 -11.73
N THR A 97 -15.62 -2.06 -11.48
CA THR A 97 -15.96 -2.73 -10.21
C THR A 97 -14.76 -3.51 -9.69
N CYS A 98 -14.47 -3.38 -8.39
CA CYS A 98 -13.45 -4.16 -7.70
C CYS A 98 -13.69 -5.67 -7.91
N TYR A 99 -12.64 -6.43 -8.20
CA TYR A 99 -12.70 -7.89 -8.36
C TYR A 99 -13.28 -8.62 -7.14
N PHE A 100 -13.09 -8.04 -5.95
CA PHE A 100 -13.54 -8.63 -4.69
C PHE A 100 -14.95 -8.20 -4.27
N LEU A 101 -15.62 -7.33 -5.04
CA LEU A 101 -17.01 -6.96 -4.76
C LEU A 101 -17.94 -8.12 -5.11
N GLY A 102 -18.70 -8.58 -4.12
CA GLY A 102 -19.79 -9.53 -4.26
C GLY A 102 -21.15 -8.89 -4.00
N ARG A 103 -22.23 -9.58 -4.42
CA ARG A 103 -23.61 -9.21 -4.11
C ARG A 103 -24.37 -10.43 -3.65
N LYS A 104 -25.11 -10.31 -2.54
CA LYS A 104 -25.98 -11.34 -2.01
C LYS A 104 -27.20 -10.66 -1.37
N ASP A 105 -28.41 -11.15 -1.63
CA ASP A 105 -29.67 -10.65 -1.08
C ASP A 105 -29.83 -9.11 -1.17
N GLY A 106 -29.43 -8.56 -2.34
CA GLY A 106 -29.50 -7.13 -2.63
C GLY A 106 -28.39 -6.27 -2.00
N ARG A 107 -27.58 -6.81 -1.11
CA ARG A 107 -26.47 -6.11 -0.43
C ARG A 107 -25.13 -6.42 -1.07
N PHE A 108 -24.22 -5.46 -1.03
CA PHE A 108 -22.85 -5.66 -1.45
C PHE A 108 -21.97 -6.10 -0.29
N PHE A 109 -20.97 -6.92 -0.58
CA PHE A 109 -19.97 -7.36 0.41
C PHE A 109 -18.61 -7.55 -0.24
N CYS A 110 -17.56 -7.44 0.55
CA CYS A 110 -16.20 -7.76 0.13
C CYS A 110 -15.95 -9.26 0.31
N ARG A 111 -15.58 -9.97 -0.78
CA ARG A 111 -15.27 -11.42 -0.74
C ARG A 111 -14.01 -11.76 0.02
N VAL A 112 -13.16 -10.77 0.29
CA VAL A 112 -11.94 -10.88 1.08
C VAL A 112 -11.99 -9.98 2.32
N HIS A 113 -13.17 -9.87 2.95
CA HIS A 113 -13.44 -8.89 4.02
C HIS A 113 -12.40 -8.95 5.15
N GLU A 114 -12.06 -10.16 5.62
CA GLU A 114 -11.08 -10.35 6.70
C GLU A 114 -9.64 -10.00 6.30
N HIS A 115 -9.35 -10.04 5.00
CA HIS A 115 -8.06 -9.77 4.39
C HIS A 115 -8.11 -8.63 3.37
N LYS A 116 -9.10 -7.73 3.52
CA LYS A 116 -9.23 -6.59 2.60
C LYS A 116 -8.02 -5.66 2.70
N PRO A 117 -7.62 -5.02 1.59
CA PRO A 117 -6.47 -4.11 1.59
C PRO A 117 -6.54 -3.07 2.70
N THR A 118 -5.39 -2.67 3.21
CA THR A 118 -5.26 -1.77 4.36
C THR A 118 -6.05 -0.47 4.16
N VAL A 119 -5.94 0.15 2.98
CA VAL A 119 -6.69 1.38 2.65
C VAL A 119 -8.21 1.16 2.67
N CYS A 120 -8.68 -0.02 2.26
CA CYS A 120 -10.09 -0.39 2.33
C CYS A 120 -10.54 -0.72 3.76
N ARG A 121 -9.62 -1.19 4.61
CA ARG A 121 -9.88 -1.52 6.00
C ARG A 121 -9.98 -0.27 6.84
N THR A 122 -9.08 0.68 6.64
CA THR A 122 -9.05 1.90 7.42
C THR A 122 -10.15 2.88 7.05
N TYR A 123 -10.58 2.96 5.77
CA TYR A 123 -11.61 3.92 5.35
C TYR A 123 -12.85 3.90 6.27
N PRO A 124 -13.34 5.02 6.78
CA PRO A 124 -13.07 6.41 6.42
C PRO A 124 -11.87 7.05 7.12
N LEU A 125 -11.13 6.30 7.93
CA LEU A 125 -9.93 6.83 8.58
C LEU A 125 -8.80 6.98 7.56
N GLY A 126 -8.20 8.17 7.54
CA GLY A 126 -6.90 8.39 6.94
C GLY A 126 -5.79 7.96 7.88
N LYS A 127 -4.65 7.62 7.31
CA LYS A 127 -3.44 7.21 8.03
C LYS A 127 -2.28 8.08 7.58
N MET A 128 -1.66 8.79 8.51
CA MET A 128 -0.55 9.68 8.23
C MET A 128 0.65 9.31 9.11
N GLN A 129 1.81 9.28 8.48
CA GLN A 129 3.09 9.14 9.15
C GLN A 129 3.90 10.39 8.80
N SER A 130 3.94 11.34 9.73
CA SER A 130 4.60 12.63 9.55
C SER A 130 5.89 12.66 10.33
N MET A 131 6.96 13.10 9.65
CA MET A 131 8.16 13.59 10.29
C MET A 131 8.26 15.07 10.02
N LYS A 132 8.50 15.87 11.04
CA LYS A 132 8.87 17.26 10.83
C LYS A 132 10.21 17.30 10.11
N LYS A 133 10.34 18.21 9.14
CA LYS A 133 11.47 18.29 8.22
C LYS A 133 12.85 18.37 8.89
N ASP A 134 12.88 18.86 10.13
CA ASP A 134 14.10 19.13 10.90
C ASP A 134 14.22 18.29 12.20
N GLU A 135 13.28 17.36 12.44
CA GLU A 135 13.33 16.45 13.58
C GLU A 135 13.84 15.08 13.14
N VAL A 136 14.97 14.65 13.67
CA VAL A 136 15.40 13.25 13.61
C VAL A 136 14.73 12.55 14.78
N PRO A 137 13.77 11.64 14.55
CA PRO A 137 13.08 10.96 15.64
C PRO A 137 14.06 10.05 16.40
N GLU A 138 13.98 10.05 17.72
CA GLU A 138 14.78 9.17 18.58
C GLU A 138 14.34 7.69 18.50
N GLY A 139 13.37 7.36 17.67
CA GLY A 139 12.83 6.00 17.52
C GLY A 139 11.84 5.86 16.38
N PRO A 140 11.15 4.70 16.28
CA PRO A 140 10.20 4.43 15.23
C PRO A 140 9.02 5.41 15.26
N VAL A 141 8.71 6.00 14.12
CA VAL A 141 7.56 6.91 13.97
C VAL A 141 6.34 6.11 13.58
N TYR A 142 5.41 5.94 14.53
CA TYR A 142 4.15 5.26 14.27
C TYR A 142 3.16 6.17 13.52
N PRO A 143 2.30 5.61 12.67
CA PRO A 143 1.28 6.38 11.98
C PRO A 143 0.21 6.85 12.95
N LYS A 144 -0.35 8.03 12.65
CA LYS A 144 -1.52 8.59 13.32
C LYS A 144 -2.74 8.46 12.43
N TYR A 145 -3.90 8.33 13.04
CA TYR A 145 -5.17 8.22 12.35
C TYR A 145 -5.96 9.52 12.43
N PHE A 146 -6.80 9.78 11.45
CA PHE A 146 -7.71 10.92 11.42
C PHE A 146 -8.97 10.57 10.65
N LEU A 147 -10.09 11.19 10.97
CA LEU A 147 -11.33 11.00 10.22
C LEU A 147 -11.30 11.85 8.93
N GLN A 148 -11.56 11.23 7.80
CA GLN A 148 -11.84 11.92 6.54
C GLN A 148 -13.31 12.32 6.52
N GLU A 149 -13.63 13.54 6.95
CA GLU A 149 -15.01 14.03 7.03
C GLU A 149 -15.64 14.19 5.64
N GLU A 150 -14.84 14.55 4.64
CA GLU A 150 -15.25 14.63 3.26
C GLU A 150 -14.77 13.36 2.52
N ASP A 151 -15.72 12.59 1.97
CA ASP A 151 -15.36 11.53 1.02
C ASP A 151 -14.82 12.20 -0.25
N PRO A 152 -13.54 11.99 -0.63
CA PRO A 152 -12.97 12.56 -1.85
C PRO A 152 -13.73 12.17 -3.13
N HIS A 153 -14.62 11.20 -3.06
CA HIS A 153 -15.50 10.77 -4.15
C HIS A 153 -16.97 11.20 -3.96
N GLY A 154 -17.28 11.87 -2.84
CA GLY A 154 -18.60 12.48 -2.57
C GLY A 154 -19.78 11.52 -2.38
N ASP A 155 -19.53 10.20 -2.38
CA ASP A 155 -20.59 9.19 -2.52
C ASP A 155 -20.91 8.42 -1.24
N CYS A 156 -20.05 8.42 -0.24
CA CYS A 156 -20.26 7.63 0.97
C CYS A 156 -21.29 8.27 1.90
N THR A 157 -22.28 7.50 2.29
CA THR A 157 -23.36 7.92 3.18
C THR A 157 -23.12 7.50 4.65
N GLY A 158 -22.01 6.80 4.92
CA GLY A 158 -21.76 6.17 6.20
C GLY A 158 -21.64 7.14 7.38
N ILE A 159 -21.03 8.32 7.18
CA ILE A 159 -20.96 9.36 8.21
C ILE A 159 -22.36 9.89 8.50
N ARG A 160 -23.12 10.27 7.47
CA ARG A 160 -24.51 10.77 7.63
C ARG A 160 -25.43 9.75 8.30
N ARG A 161 -25.23 8.46 8.00
CA ARG A 161 -25.97 7.39 8.66
C ARG A 161 -25.61 7.32 10.14
N ALA A 162 -24.32 7.35 10.45
CA ALA A 162 -23.85 7.29 11.84
C ALA A 162 -24.40 8.44 12.69
N HIS A 163 -24.37 9.67 12.18
CA HIS A 163 -24.98 10.83 12.85
C HIS A 163 -26.47 10.63 13.11
N ARG A 164 -27.23 10.14 12.11
CA ARG A 164 -28.68 9.92 12.26
C ARG A 164 -29.01 8.82 13.26
N GLU A 165 -28.20 7.78 13.32
CA GLU A 165 -28.45 6.55 14.10
C GLU A 165 -27.62 6.50 15.40
N HIS A 166 -26.81 7.55 15.67
CA HIS A 166 -25.91 7.67 16.83
C HIS A 166 -24.97 6.47 16.96
N ILE A 167 -24.36 6.05 15.83
CA ILE A 167 -23.44 4.92 15.79
C ILE A 167 -22.01 5.44 15.86
N THR A 168 -21.29 5.04 16.88
CA THR A 168 -19.85 5.31 17.06
C THR A 168 -19.03 4.04 16.95
N GLN A 169 -17.76 4.20 16.55
CA GLN A 169 -16.76 3.14 16.48
C GLN A 169 -15.49 3.63 17.17
N THR A 170 -14.73 2.74 17.81
CA THR A 170 -13.35 3.08 18.18
C THR A 170 -12.42 2.83 16.98
N VAL A 171 -11.27 3.52 16.94
CA VAL A 171 -10.27 3.29 15.89
C VAL A 171 -9.84 1.83 15.85
N VAL A 172 -9.54 1.26 17.03
CA VAL A 172 -9.05 -0.13 17.13
C VAL A 172 -10.10 -1.14 16.69
N ASP A 173 -11.36 -1.00 17.10
CA ASP A 173 -12.43 -1.93 16.71
C ASP A 173 -12.70 -1.85 15.21
N TRP A 174 -12.73 -0.64 14.65
CA TRP A 174 -12.96 -0.43 13.23
C TRP A 174 -11.90 -1.07 12.35
N ILE A 175 -10.63 -0.97 12.73
CA ILE A 175 -9.50 -1.56 11.98
C ILE A 175 -9.50 -3.10 12.10
N GLY A 176 -10.20 -3.65 13.06
CA GLY A 176 -10.34 -5.10 13.28
C GLY A 176 -9.55 -5.65 14.45
N GLY A 177 -9.38 -4.82 15.49
CA GLY A 177 -8.75 -5.16 16.76
C GLY A 177 -7.28 -4.76 16.86
N SER A 178 -6.77 -4.78 18.09
CA SER A 178 -5.41 -4.35 18.43
C SER A 178 -4.33 -5.11 17.67
N TYR A 179 -4.52 -6.40 17.40
CA TYR A 179 -3.55 -7.20 16.64
C TYR A 179 -3.41 -6.68 15.20
N LYS A 180 -4.50 -6.55 14.45
CA LYS A 180 -4.47 -6.08 13.06
C LYS A 180 -3.94 -4.64 12.96
N LYS A 181 -4.29 -3.78 13.94
CA LYS A 181 -3.74 -2.43 14.03
C LYS A 181 -2.23 -2.46 14.23
N SER A 182 -1.74 -3.26 15.19
CA SER A 182 -0.32 -3.40 15.50
C SER A 182 0.48 -3.87 14.29
N VAL A 183 0.02 -4.90 13.58
CA VAL A 183 0.66 -5.40 12.35
C VAL A 183 0.72 -4.29 11.28
N SER A 184 -0.39 -3.61 11.03
CA SER A 184 -0.47 -2.52 10.05
C SER A 184 0.43 -1.34 10.40
N ASP A 185 0.56 -1.01 11.68
CA ASP A 185 1.39 0.12 12.14
C ASP A 185 2.88 -0.23 12.08
N ARG A 186 3.26 -1.42 12.50
CA ARG A 186 4.65 -1.94 12.38
C ARG A 186 5.07 -2.03 10.92
N TYR A 187 4.20 -2.55 10.04
CA TYR A 187 4.43 -2.52 8.60
C TYR A 187 4.73 -1.09 8.11
N SER A 188 3.92 -0.11 8.54
CA SER A 188 4.10 1.28 8.14
C SER A 188 5.43 1.87 8.60
N VAL A 189 5.89 1.53 9.82
CA VAL A 189 7.20 1.94 10.32
C VAL A 189 8.32 1.37 9.44
N ILE A 190 8.34 0.04 9.25
CA ILE A 190 9.35 -0.65 8.44
C ILE A 190 9.42 -0.07 7.02
N PHE A 191 8.26 0.09 6.38
CA PHE A 191 8.18 0.54 5.00
C PHE A 191 8.56 2.03 4.84
N ASN A 192 8.21 2.86 5.81
CA ASN A 192 8.59 4.28 5.81
C ASN A 192 10.09 4.47 6.02
N GLU A 193 10.71 3.76 6.96
CA GLU A 193 12.16 3.78 7.17
C GLU A 193 12.90 3.35 5.90
N PHE A 194 12.44 2.28 5.25
CA PHE A 194 12.97 1.86 3.95
C PHE A 194 12.84 2.96 2.90
N THR A 195 11.64 3.54 2.74
CA THR A 195 11.38 4.55 1.71
C THR A 195 12.26 5.78 1.89
N GLN A 196 12.46 6.23 3.12
CA GLN A 196 13.36 7.34 3.43
C GLN A 196 14.81 7.01 3.10
N ALA A 197 15.28 5.82 3.52
CA ALA A 197 16.64 5.38 3.22
C ALA A 197 16.84 5.22 1.70
N TYR A 198 15.85 4.66 0.99
CA TYR A 198 15.86 4.52 -0.46
C TYR A 198 16.01 5.88 -1.15
N HIS A 199 15.19 6.88 -0.82
CA HIS A 199 15.26 8.21 -1.42
C HIS A 199 16.55 8.96 -1.08
N LYS A 200 17.14 8.70 0.08
CA LYS A 200 18.44 9.27 0.45
C LYS A 200 19.58 8.66 -0.35
N GLU A 201 19.52 7.36 -0.62
CA GLU A 201 20.59 6.61 -1.26
C GLU A 201 20.47 6.57 -2.79
N PHE A 202 19.24 6.57 -3.35
CA PHE A 202 19.02 6.32 -4.78
C PHE A 202 18.85 7.60 -5.60
N ASP A 203 19.84 7.89 -6.43
CA ASP A 203 19.75 8.94 -7.45
C ASP A 203 19.09 8.36 -8.72
N TYR A 204 17.76 8.38 -8.75
CA TYR A 204 16.97 7.89 -9.89
C TYR A 204 17.36 8.58 -11.20
N SER A 205 17.54 9.90 -11.20
CA SER A 205 17.86 10.67 -12.42
C SER A 205 19.20 10.27 -13.01
N ARG A 206 20.18 9.99 -12.16
CA ARG A 206 21.49 9.50 -12.59
C ARG A 206 21.41 8.06 -13.08
N PHE A 207 20.63 7.21 -12.42
CA PHE A 207 20.43 5.82 -12.80
C PHE A 207 19.73 5.73 -14.16
N GLU A 208 18.59 6.40 -14.34
CA GLU A 208 17.81 6.43 -15.58
C GLU A 208 18.64 6.84 -16.80
N LYS A 209 19.53 7.83 -16.65
CA LYS A 209 20.43 8.28 -17.74
C LYS A 209 21.54 7.29 -18.09
N ARG A 210 21.91 6.39 -17.20
CA ARG A 210 23.07 5.48 -17.35
C ARG A 210 22.67 4.04 -17.58
N ALA A 211 21.53 3.63 -17.07
CA ALA A 211 21.01 2.28 -17.23
C ALA A 211 20.48 2.09 -18.65
N ASN A 212 20.88 1.01 -19.30
CA ASN A 212 20.19 0.57 -20.49
C ASN A 212 18.84 -0.08 -20.08
N PRO A 213 17.89 -0.29 -21.02
CA PRO A 213 16.58 -0.86 -20.69
C PRO A 213 16.64 -2.21 -19.96
N VAL A 214 17.64 -3.04 -20.26
CA VAL A 214 17.81 -4.36 -19.61
C VAL A 214 18.16 -4.18 -18.14
N VAL A 215 19.17 -3.35 -17.83
CA VAL A 215 19.58 -3.05 -16.45
C VAL A 215 18.44 -2.42 -15.66
N PHE A 216 17.69 -1.51 -16.32
CA PHE A 216 16.54 -0.85 -15.74
C PHE A 216 15.46 -1.87 -15.33
N ASN A 217 15.04 -2.74 -16.24
CA ASN A 217 14.02 -3.75 -15.98
C ASN A 217 14.44 -4.75 -14.91
N ILE A 218 15.70 -5.19 -14.95
CA ILE A 218 16.23 -6.11 -13.94
C ILE A 218 16.22 -5.46 -12.55
N PHE A 219 16.71 -4.23 -12.43
CA PHE A 219 16.76 -3.52 -11.16
C PHE A 219 15.37 -3.39 -10.54
N PHE A 220 14.40 -2.89 -11.31
CA PHE A 220 13.04 -2.73 -10.80
C PHE A 220 12.31 -4.06 -10.61
N GLY A 221 12.59 -5.07 -11.42
CA GLY A 221 12.08 -6.43 -11.22
C GLY A 221 12.60 -7.08 -9.92
N MET A 222 13.86 -6.86 -9.57
CA MET A 222 14.42 -7.32 -8.29
C MET A 222 13.79 -6.61 -7.11
N LEU A 223 13.60 -5.28 -7.19
CA LEU A 223 12.89 -4.52 -6.16
C LEU A 223 11.45 -5.01 -5.99
N GLU A 224 10.72 -5.17 -7.10
CA GLU A 224 9.34 -5.66 -7.08
C GLU A 224 9.24 -7.05 -6.44
N ASN A 225 10.11 -7.97 -6.83
CA ASN A 225 10.11 -9.32 -6.28
C ASN A 225 10.41 -9.33 -4.77
N ALA A 226 11.39 -8.54 -4.32
CA ALA A 226 11.72 -8.43 -2.90
C ALA A 226 10.61 -7.76 -2.09
N MET A 227 9.90 -6.79 -2.66
CA MET A 227 8.81 -6.09 -1.98
C MET A 227 7.51 -6.89 -1.94
N TYR A 228 7.17 -7.62 -3.02
CA TYR A 228 5.82 -8.18 -3.21
C TYR A 228 5.77 -9.68 -3.45
N GLY A 229 6.85 -10.33 -3.84
CA GLY A 229 6.79 -11.65 -4.49
C GLY A 229 7.27 -12.83 -3.67
N ASP A 230 7.84 -12.65 -2.48
CA ASP A 230 8.54 -13.73 -1.78
C ASP A 230 8.09 -13.88 -0.31
N TYR A 231 6.80 -14.13 -0.11
CA TYR A 231 6.20 -14.28 1.24
C TYR A 231 5.30 -15.50 1.37
N ASP A 232 5.30 -16.40 0.39
CA ASP A 232 4.37 -17.53 0.33
C ASP A 232 4.66 -18.60 1.39
N ASP A 233 5.86 -18.63 1.96
CA ASP A 233 6.29 -19.53 3.03
C ASP A 233 6.09 -18.97 4.45
N CYS A 234 5.69 -17.68 4.58
CA CYS A 234 5.41 -17.09 5.88
C CYS A 234 4.14 -17.68 6.50
N LYS A 235 4.23 -18.12 7.75
CA LYS A 235 3.13 -18.76 8.47
C LYS A 235 2.17 -17.78 9.12
N ASP A 236 2.68 -16.59 9.45
CA ASP A 236 1.94 -15.55 10.14
C ASP A 236 2.50 -14.16 9.82
N ASP A 237 1.82 -13.13 10.32
CA ASP A 237 2.18 -11.72 10.12
C ASP A 237 3.56 -11.38 10.72
N GLU A 238 4.00 -12.08 11.76
CA GLU A 238 5.29 -11.83 12.39
C GLU A 238 6.44 -12.31 11.49
N GLU A 239 6.35 -13.53 10.96
CA GLU A 239 7.31 -14.04 9.97
C GLU A 239 7.32 -13.16 8.70
N PHE A 240 6.14 -12.69 8.26
CA PHE A 240 6.05 -11.76 7.14
C PHE A 240 6.80 -10.45 7.42
N LEU A 241 6.58 -9.81 8.57
CA LEU A 241 7.25 -8.53 8.91
C LEU A 241 8.76 -8.68 9.01
N GLN A 242 9.24 -9.76 9.60
CA GLN A 242 10.68 -10.08 9.71
C GLN A 242 11.30 -10.28 8.32
N LYS A 243 10.65 -11.07 7.46
CA LYS A 243 11.11 -11.32 6.09
C LYS A 243 11.06 -10.06 5.24
N LEU A 244 10.00 -9.24 5.38
CA LEU A 244 9.90 -7.95 4.72
C LEU A 244 11.08 -7.04 5.10
N GLN A 245 11.36 -6.90 6.39
CA GLN A 245 12.47 -6.07 6.86
C GLN A 245 13.81 -6.52 6.28
N PHE A 246 14.05 -7.83 6.25
CA PHE A 246 15.24 -8.41 5.62
C PHE A 246 15.29 -8.10 4.11
N ASN A 247 14.21 -8.34 3.38
CA ASN A 247 14.15 -8.11 1.94
C ASN A 247 14.36 -6.63 1.59
N LEU A 248 13.78 -5.72 2.37
CA LEU A 248 13.95 -4.27 2.17
C LEU A 248 15.39 -3.82 2.47
N ALA A 249 16.06 -4.43 3.45
CA ALA A 249 17.49 -4.18 3.69
C ALA A 249 18.35 -4.65 2.51
N MET A 250 18.02 -5.79 1.91
CA MET A 250 18.68 -6.29 0.68
C MET A 250 18.43 -5.36 -0.51
N CYS A 251 17.23 -4.77 -0.63
CA CYS A 251 16.95 -3.73 -1.64
C CYS A 251 17.87 -2.52 -1.48
N LEU A 252 18.09 -2.04 -0.26
CA LEU A 252 18.99 -0.91 0.00
C LEU A 252 20.43 -1.25 -0.37
N GLU A 253 20.88 -2.47 -0.10
CA GLU A 253 22.21 -2.91 -0.51
C GLU A 253 22.34 -2.98 -2.04
N LEU A 254 21.31 -3.48 -2.74
CA LEU A 254 21.24 -3.46 -4.20
C LEU A 254 21.36 -2.03 -4.75
N VAL A 255 20.62 -1.07 -4.17
CA VAL A 255 20.68 0.35 -4.52
C VAL A 255 22.10 0.90 -4.38
N LYS A 256 22.76 0.65 -3.25
CA LYS A 256 24.14 1.12 -2.99
C LYS A 256 25.14 0.57 -4.01
N ARG A 257 25.03 -0.71 -4.35
CA ARG A 257 25.89 -1.35 -5.36
C ARG A 257 25.65 -0.78 -6.75
N THR A 258 24.38 -0.62 -7.13
CA THR A 258 23.99 -0.08 -8.42
C THR A 258 24.43 1.39 -8.59
N ASN A 259 24.38 2.20 -7.54
CA ASN A 259 24.90 3.57 -7.56
C ASN A 259 26.40 3.61 -7.80
N LYS A 260 27.17 2.70 -7.22
CA LYS A 260 28.62 2.61 -7.42
C LYS A 260 28.98 2.12 -8.82
N ASN A 261 28.32 1.08 -9.27
CA ASN A 261 28.53 0.46 -10.58
C ASN A 261 27.21 0.04 -11.24
N PRO A 262 26.60 0.85 -12.15
CA PRO A 262 25.37 0.48 -12.84
C PRO A 262 25.48 -0.82 -13.66
N ARG A 263 26.71 -1.21 -14.08
CA ARG A 263 26.95 -2.49 -14.77
C ARG A 263 26.98 -3.70 -13.86
N PHE A 264 27.02 -3.49 -12.55
CA PHE A 264 27.03 -4.56 -11.55
C PHE A 264 25.98 -5.64 -11.82
N LEU A 265 24.76 -5.23 -12.21
CA LEU A 265 23.67 -6.16 -12.52
C LEU A 265 23.95 -7.03 -13.75
N LEU A 266 24.56 -6.47 -14.78
CA LEU A 266 24.98 -7.24 -15.97
C LEU A 266 26.11 -8.22 -15.63
N ASP A 267 27.09 -7.78 -14.84
CA ASP A 267 28.21 -8.61 -14.41
C ASP A 267 27.73 -9.82 -13.60
N VAL A 268 26.68 -9.63 -12.77
CA VAL A 268 26.07 -10.70 -11.96
C VAL A 268 25.32 -11.71 -12.84
N ILE A 269 24.65 -11.24 -13.89
CA ILE A 269 23.94 -12.10 -14.86
C ILE A 269 24.94 -12.88 -15.72
N GLU A 270 25.96 -12.20 -16.26
CA GLU A 270 26.99 -12.83 -17.08
C GLU A 270 27.76 -13.91 -16.34
N ARG A 271 27.92 -13.75 -15.01
CA ARG A 271 28.52 -14.78 -14.15
C ARG A 271 27.56 -15.91 -13.77
N GLY A 272 26.29 -15.84 -14.18
CA GLY A 272 25.28 -16.84 -13.87
C GLY A 272 24.82 -16.84 -12.41
N GLU A 273 25.16 -15.82 -11.65
CA GLU A 273 24.75 -15.65 -10.24
C GLU A 273 23.27 -15.24 -10.12
N LEU A 274 22.69 -14.71 -11.20
CA LEU A 274 21.27 -14.42 -11.38
C LEU A 274 20.75 -15.18 -12.60
N ARG A 275 19.83 -16.11 -12.40
CA ARG A 275 19.08 -16.72 -13.51
C ARG A 275 17.81 -15.90 -13.72
N LEU A 276 17.72 -15.20 -14.84
CA LEU A 276 16.46 -14.60 -15.28
C LEU A 276 15.52 -15.73 -15.69
N SER A 277 14.35 -15.82 -15.05
CA SER A 277 13.29 -16.67 -15.58
C SER A 277 12.74 -16.03 -16.87
N SER A 278 12.38 -16.84 -17.85
CA SER A 278 11.81 -16.36 -19.13
C SER A 278 10.48 -15.62 -18.99
N GLN A 279 9.97 -15.45 -17.77
CA GLN A 279 8.75 -14.72 -17.43
C GLN A 279 9.01 -13.30 -16.91
N ASP A 280 10.27 -12.92 -16.65
CA ASP A 280 10.64 -11.60 -16.12
C ASP A 280 10.98 -10.58 -17.23
N ALA A 281 10.83 -10.98 -18.49
CA ALA A 281 11.08 -10.14 -19.66
C ALA A 281 9.74 -9.70 -20.30
N VAL A 282 9.03 -8.76 -19.63
CA VAL A 282 7.94 -8.00 -20.27
C VAL A 282 8.03 -6.55 -19.87
#